data_694f8db71a287e5124be38a00a8468e0
#
_entry.id   694f8db71a287e5124be38a00a8468e0
#
_cell.length_a   1.000
_cell.length_b   1.000
_cell.length_c   1.000
_cell.angle_alpha   90.00
_cell.angle_beta   90.00
_cell.angle_gamma   90.00
#
_symmetry.space_group_name_H-M   'P 1'
#
loop_
_entity.id
_entity.type
_entity.pdbx_description
1 polymer ?
#
loop_
_entity_poly.entity_id
_entity_poly.type
_entity_poly.pdbx_seq_one_letter_code
_entity_poly.pdbx_strand_id
1 'polypeptide(L)'
;MKTISLCMIVKDEEESLEKCLNSVSNIVDEIIIVITSDNKKTYEIAHKYTNNIYNFKWVNDFSKARNYAISKASKHYYLWLDADDYINDSEKEKIFDIKNNTEDIDIYYFLYDFDDNYMPFYRERLIKNNNKYLFKGKIHEAIIPSGNIKKIDITITQQRIEKGLTDRNIKIFESFKEDEFTTRDYYYYARELYRHGKYEKAKCFFNKHINCFDAFYLDKIDSLYFLSLLTTNINESNSYLIDTFKLSLPKPNILCCLATNYLNENKLEEAIYYYKLALNCKNNGNDGFIFKDYYDYIPAIQLCVCYDLLKDYKAAYYYNELANSYKNIPSRYKNNKEYLLKKIN
;
A
#
# COMPACT_ATOMS: atom_id res chain seq x y z
N MET A 1 -0.18 -33.24 3.66
CA MET A 1 0.50 -32.05 3.14
C MET A 1 -0.50 -31.22 2.35
N LYS A 2 -0.63 -29.92 2.63
CA LYS A 2 -1.49 -29.01 1.87
C LYS A 2 -0.85 -28.76 0.50
N THR A 3 -1.68 -28.64 -0.54
CA THR A 3 -1.22 -28.33 -1.90
C THR A 3 -1.70 -26.97 -2.34
N ILE A 4 -0.94 -26.30 -3.21
CA ILE A 4 -1.13 -24.90 -3.59
C ILE A 4 -1.20 -24.77 -5.11
N SER A 5 -2.24 -24.09 -5.63
CA SER A 5 -2.31 -23.59 -7.00
C SER A 5 -1.86 -22.14 -7.03
N LEU A 6 -0.88 -21.80 -7.86
CA LEU A 6 -0.63 -20.41 -8.24
C LEU A 6 -1.70 -19.96 -9.24
N CYS A 7 -2.38 -18.86 -8.99
CA CYS A 7 -3.39 -18.26 -9.88
C CYS A 7 -2.94 -16.85 -10.29
N MET A 8 -2.72 -16.64 -11.56
CA MET A 8 -2.24 -15.36 -12.11
C MET A 8 -3.11 -14.86 -13.25
N ILE A 9 -3.25 -13.54 -13.33
CA ILE A 9 -3.72 -12.86 -14.55
C ILE A 9 -2.55 -12.06 -15.11
N VAL A 10 -2.32 -12.14 -16.41
CA VAL A 10 -1.14 -11.56 -17.04
C VAL A 10 -1.53 -10.78 -18.30
N LYS A 11 -0.92 -9.60 -18.47
CA LYS A 11 -1.05 -8.77 -19.66
C LYS A 11 0.26 -8.07 -19.95
N ASP A 12 0.94 -8.46 -21.03
CA ASP A 12 2.13 -7.74 -21.57
C ASP A 12 3.24 -7.53 -20.51
N GLU A 13 3.58 -8.59 -19.73
CA GLU A 13 4.51 -8.52 -18.60
C GLU A 13 5.77 -9.38 -18.85
N GLU A 14 6.34 -9.30 -20.05
CA GLU A 14 7.48 -10.15 -20.47
C GLU A 14 8.73 -9.94 -19.61
N GLU A 15 8.95 -8.72 -19.11
CA GLU A 15 10.14 -8.37 -18.35
C GLU A 15 10.11 -8.92 -16.92
N SER A 16 8.93 -9.14 -16.36
CA SER A 16 8.73 -9.48 -14.94
C SER A 16 8.24 -10.91 -14.72
N LEU A 17 7.43 -11.43 -15.63
CA LEU A 17 6.74 -12.71 -15.49
C LEU A 17 7.70 -13.88 -15.23
N GLU A 18 8.83 -13.95 -15.95
CA GLU A 18 9.79 -15.06 -15.81
C GLU A 18 10.42 -15.08 -14.41
N LYS A 19 10.76 -13.90 -13.86
CA LYS A 19 11.29 -13.78 -12.50
C LYS A 19 10.23 -14.19 -11.47
N CYS A 20 8.98 -13.77 -11.64
CA CYS A 20 7.87 -14.17 -10.78
C CYS A 20 7.73 -15.70 -10.77
N LEU A 21 7.60 -16.34 -11.93
CA LEU A 21 7.41 -17.78 -12.05
C LEU A 21 8.59 -18.58 -11.52
N ASN A 22 9.83 -18.16 -11.79
CA ASN A 22 11.03 -18.78 -11.22
C ASN A 22 11.03 -18.75 -9.68
N SER A 23 10.54 -17.67 -9.08
CA SER A 23 10.55 -17.51 -7.63
C SER A 23 9.60 -18.49 -6.91
N VAL A 24 8.58 -19.01 -7.61
CA VAL A 24 7.51 -19.79 -6.96
C VAL A 24 7.30 -21.19 -7.53
N SER A 25 7.86 -21.52 -8.70
CA SER A 25 7.63 -22.79 -9.39
C SER A 25 7.96 -24.03 -8.58
N ASN A 26 8.88 -23.94 -7.65
CA ASN A 26 9.30 -25.06 -6.78
C ASN A 26 8.54 -25.16 -5.45
N ILE A 27 7.67 -24.20 -5.13
CA ILE A 27 6.89 -24.18 -3.89
C ILE A 27 5.39 -24.42 -4.11
N VAL A 28 4.91 -24.26 -5.35
CA VAL A 28 3.51 -24.54 -5.72
C VAL A 28 3.37 -25.88 -6.40
N ASP A 29 2.16 -26.47 -6.35
CA ASP A 29 1.88 -27.80 -6.91
C ASP A 29 1.13 -27.71 -8.24
N GLU A 30 0.69 -26.52 -8.62
CA GLU A 30 -0.02 -26.22 -9.86
C GLU A 30 0.17 -24.75 -10.22
N ILE A 31 0.34 -24.44 -11.50
CA ILE A 31 0.45 -23.07 -12.00
C ILE A 31 -0.66 -22.84 -13.03
N ILE A 32 -1.49 -21.82 -12.80
CA ILE A 32 -2.59 -21.39 -13.66
C ILE A 32 -2.33 -19.97 -14.09
N ILE A 33 -2.25 -19.75 -15.40
CA ILE A 33 -2.03 -18.45 -15.99
C ILE A 33 -3.18 -18.08 -16.90
N VAL A 34 -3.82 -16.94 -16.63
CA VAL A 34 -4.88 -16.38 -17.46
C VAL A 34 -4.31 -15.17 -18.20
N ILE A 35 -4.20 -15.28 -19.51
CA ILE A 35 -3.70 -14.21 -20.38
C ILE A 35 -4.88 -13.35 -20.87
N THR A 36 -4.75 -12.05 -20.70
CA THR A 36 -5.79 -11.05 -21.05
C THR A 36 -5.41 -10.18 -22.26
N SER A 37 -4.37 -10.57 -22.99
CA SER A 37 -3.91 -9.94 -24.25
C SER A 37 -3.58 -11.01 -25.29
N ASP A 38 -3.34 -10.57 -26.52
CA ASP A 38 -2.94 -11.46 -27.63
C ASP A 38 -1.41 -11.53 -27.80
N ASN A 39 -0.65 -11.24 -26.72
CA ASN A 39 0.80 -11.17 -26.76
C ASN A 39 1.46 -12.55 -26.76
N LYS A 40 2.09 -12.92 -27.88
CA LYS A 40 2.74 -14.22 -28.06
C LYS A 40 3.94 -14.44 -27.12
N LYS A 41 4.72 -13.39 -26.81
CA LYS A 41 5.89 -13.52 -25.93
C LYS A 41 5.47 -13.86 -24.51
N THR A 42 4.42 -13.22 -23.99
CA THR A 42 3.83 -13.57 -22.68
C THR A 42 3.43 -15.04 -22.66
N TYR A 43 2.79 -15.55 -23.73
CA TYR A 43 2.42 -16.95 -23.84
C TYR A 43 3.64 -17.89 -23.86
N GLU A 44 4.67 -17.55 -24.65
CA GLU A 44 5.91 -18.35 -24.73
C GLU A 44 6.62 -18.47 -23.38
N ILE A 45 6.67 -17.37 -22.60
CA ILE A 45 7.25 -17.40 -21.26
C ILE A 45 6.41 -18.29 -20.33
N ALA A 46 5.09 -18.08 -20.31
CA ALA A 46 4.17 -18.88 -19.47
C ALA A 46 4.28 -20.39 -19.77
N HIS A 47 4.41 -20.75 -21.05
CA HIS A 47 4.46 -22.15 -21.50
C HIS A 47 5.71 -22.91 -21.03
N LYS A 48 6.79 -22.22 -20.67
CA LYS A 48 7.97 -22.85 -20.05
C LYS A 48 7.67 -23.47 -18.67
N TYR A 49 6.61 -22.99 -17.98
CA TYR A 49 6.29 -23.36 -16.60
C TYR A 49 5.03 -24.19 -16.46
N THR A 50 4.07 -24.06 -17.38
CA THR A 50 2.79 -24.75 -17.29
C THR A 50 2.11 -24.89 -18.64
N ASN A 51 1.27 -25.93 -18.75
CA ASN A 51 0.30 -26.07 -19.84
C ASN A 51 -1.10 -25.52 -19.47
N ASN A 52 -1.32 -25.13 -18.21
CA ASN A 52 -2.59 -24.59 -17.74
C ASN A 52 -2.66 -23.08 -18.05
N ILE A 53 -2.65 -22.74 -19.33
CA ILE A 53 -2.74 -21.38 -19.84
C ILE A 53 -4.11 -21.19 -20.47
N TYR A 54 -4.80 -20.14 -20.05
CA TYR A 54 -6.16 -19.83 -20.48
C TYR A 54 -6.23 -18.40 -21.00
N ASN A 55 -7.00 -18.18 -22.05
CA ASN A 55 -7.29 -16.86 -22.58
C ASN A 55 -8.56 -16.30 -21.92
N PHE A 56 -8.54 -15.04 -21.53
CA PHE A 56 -9.70 -14.34 -21.01
C PHE A 56 -9.87 -13.02 -21.75
N LYS A 57 -11.01 -12.86 -22.43
CA LYS A 57 -11.34 -11.60 -23.10
C LYS A 57 -11.52 -10.50 -22.05
N TRP A 58 -10.69 -9.48 -22.10
CA TRP A 58 -10.73 -8.38 -21.15
C TRP A 58 -12.06 -7.62 -21.21
N VAL A 59 -12.68 -7.43 -20.04
CA VAL A 59 -14.01 -6.81 -19.87
C VAL A 59 -13.99 -5.63 -18.89
N ASN A 60 -12.84 -4.99 -18.68
CA ASN A 60 -12.62 -3.90 -17.71
C ASN A 60 -13.00 -4.29 -16.26
N ASP A 61 -12.71 -5.53 -15.89
CA ASP A 61 -13.07 -6.09 -14.60
C ASP A 61 -11.99 -7.09 -14.15
N PHE A 62 -11.14 -6.66 -13.23
CA PHE A 62 -10.05 -7.46 -12.69
C PHE A 62 -10.58 -8.65 -11.87
N SER A 63 -11.66 -8.45 -11.09
CA SER A 63 -12.20 -9.53 -10.27
C SER A 63 -12.69 -10.71 -11.13
N LYS A 64 -13.30 -10.44 -12.28
CA LYS A 64 -13.73 -11.50 -13.20
C LYS A 64 -12.55 -12.29 -13.75
N ALA A 65 -11.47 -11.62 -14.13
CA ALA A 65 -10.29 -12.30 -14.64
C ALA A 65 -9.60 -13.14 -13.54
N ARG A 66 -9.44 -12.60 -12.30
CA ARG A 66 -8.88 -13.36 -11.17
C ARG A 66 -9.76 -14.53 -10.76
N ASN A 67 -11.07 -14.32 -10.68
CA ASN A 67 -12.01 -15.40 -10.34
C ASN A 67 -12.06 -16.50 -11.42
N TYR A 68 -11.85 -16.12 -12.68
CA TYR A 68 -11.69 -17.10 -13.74
C TYR A 68 -10.42 -17.94 -13.55
N ALA A 69 -9.28 -17.33 -13.16
CA ALA A 69 -8.07 -18.07 -12.82
C ALA A 69 -8.29 -19.00 -11.61
N ILE A 70 -8.93 -18.51 -10.54
CA ILE A 70 -9.27 -19.31 -9.35
C ILE A 70 -10.19 -20.49 -9.71
N SER A 71 -11.14 -20.32 -10.63
CA SER A 71 -12.04 -21.40 -11.05
C SER A 71 -11.33 -22.57 -11.73
N LYS A 72 -10.06 -22.39 -12.14
CA LYS A 72 -9.22 -23.43 -12.72
C LYS A 72 -8.34 -24.15 -11.70
N ALA A 73 -8.25 -23.60 -10.47
CA ALA A 73 -7.43 -24.13 -9.39
C ALA A 73 -7.99 -25.44 -8.85
N SER A 74 -7.14 -26.47 -8.72
CA SER A 74 -7.52 -27.80 -8.25
C SER A 74 -6.98 -28.15 -6.86
N LYS A 75 -6.08 -27.33 -6.28
CA LYS A 75 -5.39 -27.62 -5.03
C LYS A 75 -6.16 -27.12 -3.80
N HIS A 76 -5.68 -27.47 -2.59
CA HIS A 76 -6.33 -27.08 -1.32
C HIS A 76 -6.37 -25.58 -1.09
N TYR A 77 -5.32 -24.88 -1.55
CA TYR A 77 -5.18 -23.42 -1.47
C TYR A 77 -4.87 -22.85 -2.84
N TYR A 78 -5.24 -21.60 -3.06
CA TYR A 78 -4.68 -20.82 -4.14
C TYR A 78 -3.82 -19.69 -3.58
N LEU A 79 -2.65 -19.52 -4.19
CA LEU A 79 -1.76 -18.37 -4.04
C LEU A 79 -1.99 -17.45 -5.23
N TRP A 80 -2.25 -16.18 -5.01
CA TRP A 80 -2.32 -15.23 -6.11
C TRP A 80 -1.16 -14.25 -6.06
N LEU A 81 -0.58 -13.99 -7.23
CA LEU A 81 0.49 -13.04 -7.45
C LEU A 81 0.19 -12.23 -8.71
N ASP A 82 0.67 -10.99 -8.71
CA ASP A 82 0.78 -10.20 -9.92
C ASP A 82 2.06 -10.61 -10.67
N ALA A 83 2.14 -10.37 -11.98
CA ALA A 83 3.27 -10.83 -12.78
C ALA A 83 4.60 -10.14 -12.41
N ASP A 84 4.53 -9.01 -11.74
CA ASP A 84 5.66 -8.25 -11.21
C ASP A 84 5.96 -8.54 -9.72
N ASP A 85 5.25 -9.49 -9.09
CA ASP A 85 5.56 -9.99 -7.74
C ASP A 85 6.63 -11.08 -7.77
N TYR A 86 7.42 -11.24 -6.69
CA TYR A 86 8.30 -12.38 -6.47
C TYR A 86 8.48 -12.68 -4.98
N ILE A 87 8.91 -13.92 -4.71
CA ILE A 87 9.21 -14.41 -3.36
C ILE A 87 10.70 -14.75 -3.30
N ASN A 88 11.42 -14.18 -2.33
CA ASN A 88 12.82 -14.46 -2.13
C ASN A 88 13.04 -15.89 -1.62
N ASP A 89 14.22 -16.48 -1.91
CA ASP A 89 14.54 -17.84 -1.48
C ASP A 89 14.48 -18.04 0.04
N SER A 90 14.84 -17.02 0.80
CA SER A 90 14.73 -17.01 2.27
C SER A 90 13.32 -17.21 2.81
N GLU A 91 12.29 -16.90 2.02
CA GLU A 91 10.89 -17.00 2.42
C GLU A 91 10.27 -18.37 2.10
N LYS A 92 10.92 -19.16 1.23
CA LYS A 92 10.36 -20.43 0.69
C LYS A 92 10.17 -21.49 1.76
N GLU A 93 11.09 -21.60 2.73
CA GLU A 93 10.97 -22.56 3.84
C GLU A 93 9.70 -22.33 4.64
N LYS A 94 9.34 -21.07 4.92
CA LYS A 94 8.12 -20.73 5.63
C LYS A 94 6.83 -21.18 4.88
N ILE A 95 6.87 -21.22 3.55
CA ILE A 95 5.76 -21.74 2.74
C ILE A 95 5.68 -23.27 2.86
N PHE A 96 6.81 -23.97 2.89
CA PHE A 96 6.84 -25.41 3.15
C PHE A 96 6.32 -25.74 4.56
N ASP A 97 6.59 -24.89 5.57
CA ASP A 97 6.02 -25.05 6.90
C ASP A 97 4.49 -24.91 6.88
N ILE A 98 3.95 -23.97 6.12
CA ILE A 98 2.50 -23.85 5.92
C ILE A 98 1.92 -25.12 5.28
N LYS A 99 2.60 -25.69 4.27
CA LYS A 99 2.15 -26.93 3.59
C LYS A 99 2.11 -28.12 4.54
N ASN A 100 3.02 -28.18 5.52
CA ASN A 100 3.12 -29.25 6.51
C ASN A 100 2.26 -29.01 7.76
N ASN A 101 1.82 -27.79 7.99
CA ASN A 101 0.99 -27.45 9.14
C ASN A 101 -0.40 -28.10 9.05
N THR A 102 -0.89 -28.63 10.17
CA THR A 102 -2.20 -29.27 10.29
C THR A 102 -3.34 -28.29 10.61
N GLU A 103 -3.02 -27.06 11.02
CA GLU A 103 -4.03 -26.04 11.32
C GLU A 103 -4.93 -25.77 10.12
N ASP A 104 -6.24 -25.69 10.34
CA ASP A 104 -7.21 -25.33 9.30
C ASP A 104 -7.37 -23.81 9.25
N ILE A 105 -6.52 -23.16 8.47
CA ILE A 105 -6.53 -21.71 8.24
C ILE A 105 -7.22 -21.43 6.91
N ASP A 106 -8.11 -20.46 6.92
CA ASP A 106 -8.84 -20.06 5.70
C ASP A 106 -8.02 -19.08 4.85
N ILE A 107 -7.36 -18.12 5.48
CA ILE A 107 -6.61 -17.06 4.79
C ILE A 107 -5.29 -16.80 5.51
N TYR A 108 -4.19 -16.91 4.79
CA TYR A 108 -2.89 -16.45 5.23
C TYR A 108 -2.60 -15.07 4.63
N TYR A 109 -2.23 -14.12 5.49
CA TYR A 109 -1.74 -12.81 5.13
C TYR A 109 -0.23 -12.81 5.13
N PHE A 110 0.35 -12.32 4.03
CA PHE A 110 1.79 -12.12 3.87
C PHE A 110 2.11 -10.63 3.80
N LEU A 111 3.33 -10.25 4.16
CA LEU A 111 3.82 -8.90 3.98
C LEU A 111 3.97 -8.61 2.49
N TYR A 112 3.55 -7.43 2.07
CA TYR A 112 3.70 -6.93 0.72
C TYR A 112 4.60 -5.71 0.71
N ASP A 113 5.76 -5.85 0.06
CA ASP A 113 6.77 -4.80 -0.11
C ASP A 113 6.77 -4.37 -1.59
N PHE A 114 6.10 -3.26 -1.87
CA PHE A 114 5.85 -2.80 -3.23
C PHE A 114 6.65 -1.55 -3.61
N ASP A 115 7.18 -0.82 -2.62
CA ASP A 115 7.92 0.43 -2.83
C ASP A 115 8.83 0.71 -1.63
N ASP A 116 10.11 1.09 -1.89
CA ASP A 116 11.08 1.42 -0.84
C ASP A 116 10.65 2.57 0.07
N ASN A 117 9.80 3.45 -0.44
CA ASN A 117 9.33 4.60 0.31
C ASN A 117 8.17 4.29 1.25
N TYR A 118 7.51 3.14 1.10
CA TYR A 118 6.39 2.74 1.94
C TYR A 118 6.78 1.64 2.91
N MET A 119 6.04 1.56 4.02
CA MET A 119 6.17 0.43 4.93
C MET A 119 5.46 -0.79 4.33
N PRO A 120 6.07 -1.99 4.39
CA PRO A 120 5.38 -3.21 4.03
C PRO A 120 4.12 -3.40 4.88
N PHE A 121 3.06 -3.95 4.29
CA PHE A 121 1.80 -4.21 4.97
C PHE A 121 1.28 -5.61 4.65
N TYR A 122 0.45 -6.13 5.56
CA TYR A 122 -0.15 -7.45 5.39
C TYR A 122 -1.26 -7.44 4.34
N ARG A 123 -1.19 -8.39 3.40
CA ARG A 123 -2.20 -8.61 2.36
C ARG A 123 -2.56 -10.10 2.26
N GLU A 124 -3.83 -10.39 1.99
CA GLU A 124 -4.29 -11.76 1.78
C GLU A 124 -3.64 -12.35 0.52
N ARG A 125 -2.90 -13.45 0.66
CA ARG A 125 -2.14 -14.02 -0.47
C ARG A 125 -2.37 -15.50 -0.67
N LEU A 126 -2.46 -16.29 0.40
CA LEU A 126 -2.70 -17.73 0.31
C LEU A 126 -4.05 -18.05 0.93
N ILE A 127 -5.00 -18.52 0.12
CA ILE A 127 -6.41 -18.60 0.47
C ILE A 127 -6.93 -20.01 0.20
N LYS A 128 -7.75 -20.52 1.11
CA LYS A 128 -8.40 -21.82 0.99
C LYS A 128 -9.31 -21.89 -0.23
N ASN A 129 -9.10 -22.89 -1.09
CA ASN A 129 -9.83 -23.05 -2.35
C ASN A 129 -11.15 -23.79 -2.12
N ASN A 130 -12.19 -23.05 -1.71
CA ASN A 130 -13.51 -23.59 -1.39
C ASN A 130 -14.67 -22.79 -2.01
N ASN A 131 -14.40 -21.98 -3.03
CA ASN A 131 -15.33 -21.07 -3.70
C ASN A 131 -15.98 -19.98 -2.83
N LYS A 132 -15.61 -19.89 -1.55
CA LYS A 132 -16.12 -18.86 -0.64
C LYS A 132 -15.40 -17.52 -0.82
N TYR A 133 -14.12 -17.58 -1.09
CA TYR A 133 -13.22 -16.42 -1.13
C TYR A 133 -12.92 -16.03 -2.56
N LEU A 134 -13.76 -15.19 -3.13
CA LEU A 134 -13.61 -14.65 -4.47
C LEU A 134 -13.39 -13.15 -4.44
N PHE A 135 -12.65 -12.63 -5.41
CA PHE A 135 -12.45 -11.21 -5.59
C PHE A 135 -13.75 -10.47 -5.91
N LYS A 136 -13.91 -9.28 -5.34
CA LYS A 136 -15.00 -8.36 -5.60
C LYS A 136 -14.46 -6.97 -5.96
N GLY A 137 -15.18 -6.26 -6.84
CA GLY A 137 -14.78 -4.96 -7.37
C GLY A 137 -14.14 -5.09 -8.76
N LYS A 138 -14.51 -4.20 -9.69
CA LYS A 138 -13.98 -4.23 -11.06
C LYS A 138 -12.51 -3.80 -11.11
N ILE A 139 -12.11 -2.93 -10.17
CA ILE A 139 -10.75 -2.42 -10.00
C ILE A 139 -10.45 -2.24 -8.51
N HIS A 140 -9.18 -2.33 -8.12
CA HIS A 140 -8.77 -2.43 -6.72
C HIS A 140 -9.54 -3.53 -5.99
N GLU A 141 -9.75 -4.61 -6.70
CA GLU A 141 -10.49 -5.77 -6.25
C GLU A 141 -9.88 -6.36 -4.98
N ALA A 142 -10.73 -6.84 -4.10
CA ALA A 142 -10.34 -7.43 -2.84
C ALA A 142 -11.20 -8.66 -2.51
N ILE A 143 -10.62 -9.54 -1.69
CA ILE A 143 -11.35 -10.64 -1.06
C ILE A 143 -11.87 -10.14 0.28
N ILE A 144 -13.14 -10.39 0.58
CA ILE A 144 -13.71 -10.10 1.90
C ILE A 144 -13.22 -11.18 2.86
N PRO A 145 -12.34 -10.85 3.82
CA PRO A 145 -11.76 -11.84 4.71
C PRO A 145 -12.80 -12.33 5.72
N SER A 146 -12.79 -13.63 5.99
CA SER A 146 -13.61 -14.26 7.03
C SER A 146 -13.03 -15.62 7.41
N GLY A 147 -13.48 -16.21 8.51
CA GLY A 147 -12.98 -17.48 9.01
C GLY A 147 -11.67 -17.35 9.78
N ASN A 148 -10.87 -18.42 9.77
CA ASN A 148 -9.58 -18.45 10.48
C ASN A 148 -8.50 -17.76 9.66
N ILE A 149 -8.01 -16.63 10.17
CA ILE A 149 -7.01 -15.80 9.50
C ILE A 149 -5.68 -15.89 10.26
N LYS A 150 -4.58 -16.08 9.54
CA LYS A 150 -3.23 -16.10 10.12
C LYS A 150 -2.29 -15.17 9.36
N LYS A 151 -1.62 -14.28 10.07
CA LYS A 151 -0.54 -13.45 9.52
C LYS A 151 0.77 -14.20 9.67
N ILE A 152 1.52 -14.29 8.59
CA ILE A 152 2.84 -14.93 8.56
C ILE A 152 3.83 -13.91 8.01
N ASP A 153 5.00 -13.86 8.63
CA ASP A 153 6.12 -13.02 8.20
C ASP A 153 6.83 -13.66 6.98
N ILE A 154 6.10 -13.68 5.87
CA ILE A 154 6.58 -14.02 4.52
C ILE A 154 6.44 -12.74 3.71
N THR A 155 7.50 -12.31 3.05
CA THR A 155 7.48 -11.10 2.23
C THR A 155 7.33 -11.43 0.76
N ILE A 156 6.29 -10.88 0.14
CA ILE A 156 6.16 -10.79 -1.31
C ILE A 156 6.63 -9.42 -1.74
N THR A 157 7.60 -9.37 -2.65
CA THR A 157 8.20 -8.12 -3.13
C THR A 157 7.75 -7.85 -4.56
N GLN A 158 7.31 -6.61 -4.83
CA GLN A 158 7.02 -6.17 -6.19
C GLN A 158 8.30 -5.76 -6.91
N GLN A 159 8.46 -6.19 -8.16
CA GLN A 159 9.53 -5.72 -9.03
C GLN A 159 9.27 -4.25 -9.40
N ARG A 160 10.27 -3.42 -9.15
CA ARG A 160 10.15 -1.97 -9.42
C ARG A 160 10.41 -1.71 -10.89
N ILE A 161 9.34 -1.70 -11.67
CA ILE A 161 9.36 -1.27 -13.06
C ILE A 161 8.72 0.13 -13.07
N GLU A 162 9.47 1.12 -13.52
CA GLU A 162 8.94 2.47 -13.66
C GLU A 162 7.85 2.48 -14.74
N LYS A 163 6.61 2.34 -14.32
CA LYS A 163 5.43 2.51 -15.17
C LYS A 163 4.91 3.93 -14.93
N GLY A 164 4.92 4.75 -15.95
CA GLY A 164 4.34 6.10 -15.89
C GLY A 164 2.86 6.09 -15.48
N LEU A 165 2.35 7.23 -15.05
CA LEU A 165 0.93 7.39 -14.72
C LEU A 165 0.07 7.11 -15.96
N THR A 166 -0.89 6.20 -15.83
CA THR A 166 -1.78 5.80 -16.94
C THR A 166 -3.23 6.10 -16.60
N ASP A 167 -4.02 6.50 -17.59
CA ASP A 167 -5.47 6.76 -17.44
C ASP A 167 -6.32 5.48 -17.34
N ARG A 168 -5.70 4.29 -17.34
CA ARG A 168 -6.45 3.02 -17.37
C ARG A 168 -7.47 2.93 -16.24
N ASN A 169 -7.05 3.21 -15.01
CA ASN A 169 -7.90 3.09 -13.84
C ASN A 169 -9.04 4.13 -13.86
N ILE A 170 -8.74 5.37 -14.21
CA ILE A 170 -9.77 6.41 -14.37
C ILE A 170 -10.80 6.00 -15.43
N LYS A 171 -10.37 5.50 -16.60
CA LYS A 171 -11.27 5.05 -17.66
C LYS A 171 -12.18 3.89 -17.21
N ILE A 172 -11.65 2.99 -16.39
CA ILE A 172 -12.47 1.91 -15.82
C ILE A 172 -13.54 2.51 -14.90
N PHE A 173 -13.19 3.40 -13.95
CA PHE A 173 -14.15 4.05 -13.08
C PHE A 173 -15.18 4.89 -13.87
N GLU A 174 -14.75 5.63 -14.89
CA GLU A 174 -15.62 6.45 -15.73
C GLU A 174 -16.55 5.61 -16.65
N SER A 175 -16.29 4.30 -16.79
CA SER A 175 -17.20 3.37 -17.47
C SER A 175 -18.37 2.89 -16.59
N PHE A 176 -18.37 3.19 -15.29
CA PHE A 176 -19.47 2.85 -14.39
C PHE A 176 -20.50 3.97 -14.39
N LYS A 177 -21.74 3.63 -14.14
CA LYS A 177 -22.70 4.62 -13.68
C LYS A 177 -22.43 4.87 -12.20
N GLU A 178 -22.70 6.08 -11.72
CA GLU A 178 -22.40 6.46 -10.33
C GLU A 178 -23.24 5.66 -9.33
N ASP A 179 -24.45 5.23 -9.70
CA ASP A 179 -25.32 4.37 -8.90
C ASP A 179 -24.82 2.92 -8.77
N GLU A 180 -23.83 2.52 -9.58
CA GLU A 180 -23.14 1.23 -9.47
C GLU A 180 -21.96 1.28 -8.51
N PHE A 181 -21.55 2.45 -8.03
CA PHE A 181 -20.38 2.60 -7.17
C PHE A 181 -20.65 2.02 -5.78
N THR A 182 -19.76 1.13 -5.36
CA THR A 182 -19.67 0.73 -3.96
C THR A 182 -18.94 1.79 -3.14
N THR A 183 -19.03 1.71 -1.82
CA THR A 183 -18.26 2.57 -0.91
C THR A 183 -16.77 2.54 -1.23
N ARG A 184 -16.23 1.35 -1.53
CA ARG A 184 -14.83 1.19 -1.91
C ARG A 184 -14.50 1.88 -3.24
N ASP A 185 -15.40 1.89 -4.21
CA ASP A 185 -15.19 2.55 -5.49
C ASP A 185 -15.10 4.08 -5.33
N TYR A 186 -15.89 4.69 -4.44
CA TYR A 186 -15.76 6.12 -4.11
C TYR A 186 -14.36 6.46 -3.62
N TYR A 187 -13.80 5.67 -2.73
CA TYR A 187 -12.46 5.89 -2.18
C TYR A 187 -11.37 5.77 -3.26
N TYR A 188 -11.33 4.66 -3.99
CA TYR A 188 -10.27 4.44 -4.98
C TYR A 188 -10.38 5.37 -6.18
N TYR A 189 -11.59 5.72 -6.60
CA TYR A 189 -11.76 6.71 -7.65
C TYR A 189 -11.29 8.10 -7.21
N ALA A 190 -11.58 8.50 -5.99
CA ALA A 190 -11.07 9.74 -5.42
C ALA A 190 -9.53 9.78 -5.40
N ARG A 191 -8.88 8.68 -5.02
CA ARG A 191 -7.41 8.55 -5.06
C ARG A 191 -6.85 8.64 -6.47
N GLU A 192 -7.45 7.97 -7.45
CA GLU A 192 -7.03 8.07 -8.84
C GLU A 192 -7.19 9.50 -9.38
N LEU A 193 -8.29 10.16 -9.07
CA LEU A 193 -8.51 11.56 -9.43
C LEU A 193 -7.45 12.48 -8.80
N TYR A 194 -7.12 12.27 -7.53
CA TYR A 194 -6.08 13.01 -6.83
C TYR A 194 -4.71 12.85 -7.51
N ARG A 195 -4.31 11.61 -7.82
CA ARG A 195 -3.05 11.31 -8.52
C ARG A 195 -2.95 11.97 -9.89
N HIS A 196 -4.08 12.19 -10.58
CA HIS A 196 -4.17 12.86 -11.87
C HIS A 196 -4.38 14.38 -11.76
N GLY A 197 -4.26 14.98 -10.58
CA GLY A 197 -4.41 16.42 -10.35
C GLY A 197 -5.86 16.92 -10.46
N LYS A 198 -6.86 16.03 -10.56
CA LYS A 198 -8.27 16.40 -10.63
C LYS A 198 -8.86 16.66 -9.23
N TYR A 199 -8.28 17.62 -8.51
CA TYR A 199 -8.45 17.83 -7.07
C TYR A 199 -9.90 18.13 -6.65
N GLU A 200 -10.62 18.98 -7.36
CA GLU A 200 -12.02 19.31 -7.01
C GLU A 200 -12.92 18.07 -7.11
N LYS A 201 -12.74 17.28 -8.18
CA LYS A 201 -13.51 16.04 -8.33
C LYS A 201 -13.09 15.02 -7.26
N ALA A 202 -11.80 14.91 -6.95
CA ALA A 202 -11.31 14.06 -5.87
C ALA A 202 -11.95 14.43 -4.52
N LYS A 203 -11.97 15.73 -4.15
CA LYS A 203 -12.60 16.24 -2.94
C LYS A 203 -14.08 15.83 -2.84
N CYS A 204 -14.81 15.91 -3.96
CA CYS A 204 -16.22 15.48 -4.01
C CYS A 204 -16.37 13.99 -3.67
N PHE A 205 -15.55 13.11 -4.28
CA PHE A 205 -15.65 11.67 -4.07
C PHE A 205 -15.12 11.22 -2.70
N PHE A 206 -14.08 11.85 -2.16
CA PHE A 206 -13.67 11.62 -0.77
C PHE A 206 -14.78 12.00 0.21
N ASN A 207 -15.50 13.13 0.00
CA ASN A 207 -16.65 13.50 0.83
C ASN A 207 -17.79 12.48 0.73
N LYS A 208 -18.09 11.94 -0.46
CA LYS A 208 -19.06 10.85 -0.60
C LYS A 208 -18.64 9.63 0.21
N HIS A 209 -17.36 9.24 0.10
CA HIS A 209 -16.83 8.08 0.82
C HIS A 209 -16.91 8.21 2.34
N ILE A 210 -16.49 9.32 2.93
CA ILE A 210 -16.50 9.48 4.40
C ILE A 210 -17.92 9.47 5.00
N ASN A 211 -18.95 9.78 4.19
CA ASN A 211 -20.35 9.75 4.58
C ASN A 211 -20.99 8.36 4.41
N CYS A 212 -20.34 7.38 3.80
CA CYS A 212 -20.83 6.01 3.76
C CYS A 212 -20.71 5.34 5.13
N PHE A 213 -21.79 4.67 5.57
CA PHE A 213 -21.85 4.04 6.89
C PHE A 213 -20.96 2.79 6.96
N ASP A 214 -20.77 2.09 5.84
CA ASP A 214 -20.00 0.86 5.69
C ASP A 214 -18.56 1.10 5.25
N ALA A 215 -18.10 2.37 5.27
CA ALA A 215 -16.73 2.71 4.89
C ALA A 215 -15.72 2.03 5.82
N PHE A 216 -14.78 1.31 5.22
CA PHE A 216 -13.70 0.68 5.97
C PHE A 216 -12.87 1.75 6.67
N TYR A 217 -12.62 1.59 7.95
CA TYR A 217 -12.06 2.64 8.80
C TYR A 217 -10.69 3.15 8.32
N LEU A 218 -9.83 2.28 7.75
CA LEU A 218 -8.53 2.71 7.19
C LEU A 218 -8.70 3.58 5.95
N ASP A 219 -9.62 3.21 5.04
CA ASP A 219 -9.93 3.99 3.83
C ASP A 219 -10.57 5.34 4.22
N LYS A 220 -11.34 5.37 5.32
CA LYS A 220 -11.94 6.59 5.86
C LYS A 220 -10.89 7.53 6.45
N ILE A 221 -9.91 7.00 7.20
CA ILE A 221 -8.76 7.77 7.70
C ILE A 221 -7.99 8.39 6.53
N ASP A 222 -7.71 7.61 5.49
CA ASP A 222 -6.97 8.08 4.32
C ASP A 222 -7.77 9.15 3.55
N SER A 223 -9.09 8.98 3.42
CA SER A 223 -9.97 10.00 2.82
C SER A 223 -9.96 11.31 3.60
N LEU A 224 -10.04 11.27 4.93
CA LEU A 224 -9.92 12.46 5.78
C LEU A 224 -8.55 13.13 5.64
N TYR A 225 -7.49 12.34 5.54
CA TYR A 225 -6.15 12.84 5.26
C TYR A 225 -6.08 13.57 3.91
N PHE A 226 -6.58 12.98 2.82
CA PHE A 226 -6.61 13.66 1.52
C PHE A 226 -7.49 14.92 1.53
N LEU A 227 -8.63 14.90 2.21
CA LEU A 227 -9.46 16.09 2.38
C LEU A 227 -8.70 17.21 3.11
N SER A 228 -7.91 16.87 4.12
CA SER A 228 -7.07 17.86 4.82
C SER A 228 -6.02 18.49 3.91
N LEU A 229 -5.50 17.77 2.92
CA LEU A 229 -4.55 18.28 1.93
C LEU A 229 -5.23 19.10 0.81
N LEU A 230 -6.53 18.88 0.58
CA LEU A 230 -7.30 19.50 -0.48
C LEU A 230 -8.04 20.79 -0.03
N THR A 231 -7.86 21.21 1.21
CA THR A 231 -8.41 22.47 1.71
C THR A 231 -7.30 23.49 1.99
N THR A 232 -7.55 24.74 1.70
CA THR A 232 -6.65 25.86 2.04
C THR A 232 -6.93 26.44 3.43
N ASN A 233 -8.05 26.07 4.06
CA ASN A 233 -8.41 26.49 5.39
C ASN A 233 -7.76 25.57 6.43
N ILE A 234 -6.82 26.12 7.22
CA ILE A 234 -6.07 25.37 8.23
C ILE A 234 -6.99 24.77 9.30
N ASN A 235 -8.03 25.48 9.73
CA ASN A 235 -8.97 24.97 10.73
C ASN A 235 -9.78 23.78 10.18
N GLU A 236 -10.21 23.86 8.92
CA GLU A 236 -10.89 22.73 8.24
C GLU A 236 -9.93 21.56 8.09
N SER A 237 -8.67 21.79 7.67
CA SER A 237 -7.64 20.77 7.58
C SER A 237 -7.42 20.07 8.92
N ASN A 238 -7.24 20.84 9.99
CA ASN A 238 -7.04 20.30 11.34
C ASN A 238 -8.25 19.49 11.82
N SER A 239 -9.48 19.94 11.48
CA SER A 239 -10.70 19.19 11.82
C SER A 239 -10.71 17.80 11.17
N TYR A 240 -10.42 17.71 9.87
CA TYR A 240 -10.32 16.41 9.19
C TYR A 240 -9.26 15.49 9.82
N LEU A 241 -8.08 16.04 10.15
CA LEU A 241 -6.99 15.26 10.75
C LEU A 241 -7.37 14.74 12.16
N ILE A 242 -7.98 15.59 12.99
CA ILE A 242 -8.43 15.22 14.35
C ILE A 242 -9.55 14.18 14.30
N ASP A 243 -10.45 14.26 13.33
CA ASP A 243 -11.53 13.29 13.16
C ASP A 243 -10.99 11.86 12.93
N THR A 244 -9.78 11.71 12.38
CA THR A 244 -9.14 10.38 12.24
C THR A 244 -8.91 9.71 13.60
N PHE A 245 -8.70 10.47 14.69
CA PHE A 245 -8.44 9.94 16.03
C PHE A 245 -9.65 9.24 16.65
N LYS A 246 -10.86 9.51 16.12
CA LYS A 246 -12.09 8.79 16.49
C LYS A 246 -12.12 7.37 15.91
N LEU A 247 -11.31 7.10 14.88
CA LEU A 247 -11.31 5.84 14.12
C LEU A 247 -10.17 4.91 14.51
N SER A 248 -9.01 5.46 14.90
CA SER A 248 -7.84 4.68 15.33
C SER A 248 -6.88 5.53 16.17
N LEU A 249 -5.84 4.89 16.70
CA LEU A 249 -4.69 5.63 17.23
C LEU A 249 -4.09 6.53 16.15
N PRO A 250 -3.57 7.71 16.53
CA PRO A 250 -2.97 8.66 15.61
C PRO A 250 -1.85 8.04 14.77
N LYS A 251 -1.86 8.29 13.47
CA LYS A 251 -0.84 7.80 12.54
C LYS A 251 0.22 8.87 12.29
N PRO A 252 1.48 8.48 11.98
CA PRO A 252 2.58 9.44 11.90
C PRO A 252 2.40 10.48 10.79
N ASN A 253 1.84 10.12 9.64
CA ASN A 253 1.53 11.07 8.57
C ASN A 253 0.46 12.10 8.99
N ILE A 254 -0.56 11.69 9.74
CA ILE A 254 -1.59 12.57 10.29
C ILE A 254 -0.99 13.55 11.30
N LEU A 255 -0.17 13.03 12.22
CA LEU A 255 0.51 13.84 13.23
C LEU A 255 1.49 14.83 12.60
N CYS A 256 2.25 14.43 11.59
CA CYS A 256 3.14 15.33 10.86
C CYS A 256 2.38 16.41 10.10
N CYS A 257 1.20 16.09 9.52
CA CYS A 257 0.38 17.08 8.84
C CYS A 257 -0.19 18.12 9.82
N LEU A 258 -0.72 17.67 10.97
CA LEU A 258 -1.14 18.56 12.06
C LEU A 258 0.01 19.45 12.54
N ALA A 259 1.18 18.86 12.80
CA ALA A 259 2.37 19.59 13.23
C ALA A 259 2.77 20.66 12.19
N THR A 260 2.70 20.32 10.90
CA THR A 260 3.00 21.26 9.81
C THR A 260 2.00 22.42 9.79
N ASN A 261 0.72 22.16 10.00
CA ASN A 261 -0.30 23.20 10.09
C ASN A 261 -0.02 24.15 11.26
N TYR A 262 0.31 23.62 12.45
CA TYR A 262 0.67 24.45 13.60
C TYR A 262 1.98 25.23 13.37
N LEU A 263 2.98 24.62 12.72
CA LEU A 263 4.21 25.31 12.33
C LEU A 263 3.92 26.49 11.40
N ASN A 264 3.04 26.32 10.42
CA ASN A 264 2.63 27.38 9.49
C ASN A 264 1.90 28.54 10.19
N GLU A 265 1.20 28.26 11.31
CA GLU A 265 0.60 29.27 12.17
C GLU A 265 1.58 29.86 13.21
N ASN A 266 2.87 29.48 13.16
CA ASN A 266 3.90 29.87 14.13
C ASN A 266 3.60 29.40 15.59
N LYS A 267 2.81 28.35 15.75
CA LYS A 267 2.52 27.67 17.01
C LYS A 267 3.55 26.58 17.23
N LEU A 268 4.76 26.98 17.64
CA LEU A 268 5.93 26.11 17.65
C LEU A 268 5.86 25.01 18.69
N GLU A 269 5.26 25.25 19.87
CA GLU A 269 5.15 24.27 20.93
C GLU A 269 4.21 23.13 20.52
N GLU A 270 3.07 23.44 19.91
CA GLU A 270 2.13 22.45 19.37
C GLU A 270 2.75 21.66 18.23
N ALA A 271 3.45 22.33 17.31
CA ALA A 271 4.16 21.66 16.23
C ALA A 271 5.19 20.65 16.77
N ILE A 272 6.01 21.04 17.73
CA ILE A 272 6.98 20.17 18.39
C ILE A 272 6.31 18.99 19.07
N TYR A 273 5.19 19.23 19.76
CA TYR A 273 4.44 18.16 20.43
C TYR A 273 4.00 17.07 19.43
N TYR A 274 3.36 17.46 18.34
CA TYR A 274 2.87 16.49 17.34
C TYR A 274 3.99 15.81 16.56
N TYR A 275 5.09 16.50 16.22
CA TYR A 275 6.25 15.85 15.59
C TYR A 275 6.91 14.83 16.52
N LYS A 276 7.02 15.12 17.83
CA LYS A 276 7.52 14.14 18.81
C LYS A 276 6.61 12.92 18.94
N LEU A 277 5.29 13.13 18.90
CA LEU A 277 4.34 12.01 18.87
C LEU A 277 4.55 11.15 17.61
N ALA A 278 4.76 11.76 16.45
CA ALA A 278 5.02 11.03 15.20
C ALA A 278 6.27 10.15 15.30
N LEU A 279 7.37 10.64 15.89
CA LEU A 279 8.59 9.84 16.13
C LEU A 279 8.38 8.65 17.07
N ASN A 280 7.35 8.67 17.91
CA ASN A 280 7.03 7.57 18.81
C ASN A 280 6.08 6.54 18.19
N CYS A 281 5.54 6.80 17.01
CA CYS A 281 4.70 5.83 16.31
C CYS A 281 5.53 4.62 15.86
N LYS A 282 4.92 3.43 15.98
CA LYS A 282 5.52 2.19 15.52
C LYS A 282 4.67 1.60 14.40
N ASN A 283 5.31 1.15 13.33
CA ASN A 283 4.61 0.36 12.32
C ASN A 283 4.35 -1.07 12.85
N ASN A 284 3.11 -1.51 12.74
CA ASN A 284 2.70 -2.87 13.10
C ASN A 284 2.16 -3.67 11.88
N GLY A 285 2.40 -3.16 10.65
CA GLY A 285 1.94 -3.76 9.40
C GLY A 285 0.43 -3.62 9.12
N ASN A 286 -0.29 -2.83 9.94
CA ASN A 286 -1.74 -2.64 9.81
C ASN A 286 -2.14 -1.20 9.44
N ASP A 287 -1.17 -0.31 9.20
CA ASP A 287 -1.42 1.12 9.07
C ASP A 287 -1.78 1.57 7.66
N GLY A 288 -1.79 0.66 6.69
CA GLY A 288 -2.05 0.97 5.28
C GLY A 288 -0.84 1.60 4.58
N PHE A 289 -1.09 2.46 3.60
CA PHE A 289 -0.05 3.06 2.76
C PHE A 289 0.57 4.30 3.42
N ILE A 290 1.56 4.13 4.29
CA ILE A 290 2.26 5.23 4.93
C ILE A 290 3.72 5.25 4.48
N PHE A 291 4.21 6.42 4.04
CA PHE A 291 5.64 6.61 3.73
C PHE A 291 6.49 6.38 4.98
N LYS A 292 7.60 5.64 4.82
CA LYS A 292 8.57 5.36 5.90
C LYS A 292 9.06 6.64 6.58
N ASP A 293 9.37 7.64 5.77
CA ASP A 293 9.93 8.91 6.26
C ASP A 293 9.02 9.61 7.29
N TYR A 294 7.71 9.29 7.35
CA TYR A 294 6.83 9.83 8.40
C TYR A 294 7.07 9.23 9.79
N TYR A 295 7.65 8.03 9.86
CA TYR A 295 7.96 7.39 11.15
C TYR A 295 9.27 7.90 11.76
N ASP A 296 10.15 8.52 10.97
CA ASP A 296 11.52 8.82 11.37
C ASP A 296 12.04 10.15 10.81
N TYR A 297 12.41 10.21 9.53
CA TYR A 297 13.11 11.34 8.93
C TYR A 297 12.32 12.65 8.95
N ILE A 298 11.05 12.64 8.49
CA ILE A 298 10.23 13.86 8.37
C ILE A 298 10.03 14.54 9.73
N PRO A 299 9.53 13.85 10.77
CA PRO A 299 9.35 14.51 12.05
C PRO A 299 10.68 14.95 12.68
N ALA A 300 11.79 14.20 12.49
CA ALA A 300 13.09 14.59 13.00
C ALA A 300 13.61 15.88 12.35
N ILE A 301 13.57 15.97 11.02
CA ILE A 301 14.06 17.18 10.34
C ILE A 301 13.16 18.39 10.60
N GLN A 302 11.86 18.20 10.78
CA GLN A 302 10.94 19.28 11.12
C GLN A 302 11.12 19.74 12.57
N LEU A 303 11.47 18.87 13.51
CA LEU A 303 11.86 19.24 14.87
C LEU A 303 13.13 20.09 14.85
N CYS A 304 14.10 19.76 13.99
CA CYS A 304 15.28 20.63 13.78
C CYS A 304 14.84 22.06 13.39
N VAL A 305 13.91 22.20 12.44
CA VAL A 305 13.38 23.50 12.02
C VAL A 305 12.67 24.22 13.18
N CYS A 306 11.79 23.52 13.89
CA CYS A 306 11.04 24.12 15.03
C CYS A 306 12.00 24.66 16.12
N TYR A 307 13.01 23.88 16.50
CA TYR A 307 13.96 24.31 17.52
C TYR A 307 14.91 25.42 17.05
N ASP A 308 15.24 25.45 15.74
CA ASP A 308 15.98 26.58 15.15
C ASP A 308 15.17 27.88 15.25
N LEU A 309 13.86 27.83 14.93
CA LEU A 309 12.95 28.97 15.07
C LEU A 309 12.81 29.45 16.52
N LEU A 310 12.86 28.54 17.49
CA LEU A 310 12.91 28.84 18.93
C LEU A 310 14.29 29.34 19.40
N LYS A 311 15.31 29.34 18.51
CA LYS A 311 16.70 29.63 18.83
C LYS A 311 17.33 28.66 19.85
N ASP A 312 16.76 27.49 20.04
CA ASP A 312 17.38 26.38 20.75
C ASP A 312 18.27 25.58 19.78
N TYR A 313 19.39 26.17 19.45
CA TYR A 313 20.31 25.62 18.45
C TYR A 313 20.92 24.28 18.87
N LYS A 314 21.00 23.99 20.17
CA LYS A 314 21.48 22.69 20.67
C LYS A 314 20.47 21.58 20.37
N ALA A 315 19.20 21.83 20.65
CA ALA A 315 18.13 20.88 20.29
C ALA A 315 18.00 20.75 18.77
N ALA A 316 18.06 21.85 18.03
CA ALA A 316 18.05 21.83 16.56
C ALA A 316 19.20 20.97 16.00
N TYR A 317 20.41 21.11 16.54
CA TYR A 317 21.56 20.30 16.15
C TYR A 317 21.31 18.79 16.44
N TYR A 318 20.82 18.47 17.63
CA TYR A 318 20.48 17.08 17.98
C TYR A 318 19.52 16.45 16.97
N TYR A 319 18.44 17.15 16.60
CA TYR A 319 17.46 16.64 15.65
C TYR A 319 17.97 16.60 14.21
N ASN A 320 18.91 17.46 13.82
CA ASN A 320 19.61 17.34 12.53
C ASN A 320 20.47 16.08 12.46
N GLU A 321 21.22 15.75 13.53
CA GLU A 321 22.00 14.51 13.61
C GLU A 321 21.07 13.28 13.59
N LEU A 322 19.95 13.34 14.33
CA LEU A 322 18.95 12.27 14.35
C LEU A 322 18.33 12.05 12.95
N ALA A 323 17.92 13.11 12.25
CA ALA A 323 17.38 12.99 10.90
C ALA A 323 18.39 12.36 9.94
N ASN A 324 19.67 12.75 10.04
CA ASN A 324 20.73 12.16 9.21
C ASN A 324 20.97 10.67 9.50
N SER A 325 20.74 10.21 10.73
CA SER A 325 20.85 8.79 11.08
C SER A 325 19.78 7.93 10.42
N TYR A 326 18.62 8.50 10.14
CA TYR A 326 17.50 7.81 9.44
C TYR A 326 17.68 7.86 7.92
N LYS A 327 17.99 9.04 7.39
CA LYS A 327 18.13 9.25 5.95
C LYS A 327 19.24 10.25 5.66
N ASN A 328 20.33 9.76 5.08
CA ASN A 328 21.44 10.61 4.72
C ASN A 328 21.13 11.41 3.44
N ILE A 329 20.97 12.74 3.59
CA ILE A 329 20.89 13.70 2.49
C ILE A 329 22.09 14.65 2.64
N PRO A 330 23.24 14.34 2.02
CA PRO A 330 24.52 14.94 2.37
C PRO A 330 24.54 16.47 2.30
N SER A 331 23.95 17.07 1.26
CA SER A 331 23.91 18.53 1.08
C SER A 331 23.11 19.22 2.17
N ARG A 332 21.90 18.74 2.45
CA ARG A 332 21.03 19.30 3.50
C ARG A 332 21.66 19.16 4.88
N TYR A 333 22.13 17.96 5.19
CA TYR A 333 22.75 17.67 6.48
C TYR A 333 23.95 18.56 6.75
N LYS A 334 24.90 18.67 5.78
CA LYS A 334 26.10 19.45 5.91
C LYS A 334 25.79 20.94 6.12
N ASN A 335 24.90 21.51 5.31
CA ASN A 335 24.51 22.90 5.41
C ASN A 335 23.88 23.23 6.78
N ASN A 336 22.96 22.39 7.24
CA ASN A 336 22.32 22.56 8.55
C ASN A 336 23.36 22.46 9.67
N LYS A 337 24.24 21.46 9.61
CA LYS A 337 25.29 21.24 10.61
C LYS A 337 26.23 22.45 10.73
N GLU A 338 26.73 22.94 9.61
CA GLU A 338 27.64 24.10 9.59
C GLU A 338 26.96 25.38 10.13
N TYR A 339 25.70 25.58 9.75
CA TYR A 339 24.90 26.70 10.26
C TYR A 339 24.69 26.62 11.78
N LEU A 340 24.22 25.47 12.26
CA LEU A 340 23.88 25.29 13.68
C LEU A 340 25.13 25.36 14.58
N LEU A 341 26.25 24.78 14.16
CA LEU A 341 27.51 24.89 14.92
C LEU A 341 27.99 26.33 15.07
N LYS A 342 27.81 27.20 14.05
CA LYS A 342 28.12 28.62 14.15
C LYS A 342 27.19 29.39 15.10
N LYS A 343 26.02 28.87 15.39
CA LYS A 343 25.04 29.47 16.32
C LYS A 343 25.21 28.97 17.77
N ILE A 344 25.79 27.79 17.95
CA ILE A 344 26.03 27.19 19.28
C ILE A 344 27.32 27.78 19.90
N ASN A 345 28.34 28.06 19.07
CA ASN A 345 29.61 28.67 19.46
C ASN A 345 29.49 30.22 19.49
#